data_dc5fd36bfb02029a910e207cec43860c
#
_entry.id   dc5fd36bfb02029a910e207cec43860c
#
_cell.length_a   1.000
_cell.length_b   1.000
_cell.length_c   1.000
_cell.angle_alpha   90.00
_cell.angle_beta   90.00
_cell.angle_gamma   90.00
#
_symmetry.space_group_name_H-M   'P 1'
#
loop_
_entity.id
_entity.type
_entity.pdbx_description
1 polymer ?
#
loop_
_entity_poly.entity_id
_entity_poly.type
_entity_poly.pdbx_seq_one_letter_code
_entity_poly.pdbx_strand_id
1 'polypeptide(L)'
;MSKWKMLLPSVKEYQVTLFQTPHYGETHGYEAVYHLPIRAKNHRAALETVFRIFNVFDLLPPDFSARFVATGDIVQISKGSNKSFYRLESGGWRKIERSLVH
;
A
#
# COMPACT_ATOMS: atom_id res chain seq x y z
N MET A 1 19.36 24.67 -16.75
CA MET A 1 18.15 23.94 -16.33
C MET A 1 17.31 23.55 -17.53
N SER A 2 16.93 22.31 -17.59
CA SER A 2 16.17 21.79 -18.71
C SER A 2 14.69 22.13 -18.56
N LYS A 3 14.08 22.75 -19.58
CA LYS A 3 12.68 23.09 -19.56
C LYS A 3 11.77 21.86 -19.50
N TRP A 4 12.14 20.82 -20.22
CA TRP A 4 11.28 19.64 -20.28
C TRP A 4 11.17 18.93 -18.93
N LYS A 5 12.11 19.17 -18.03
CA LYS A 5 12.05 18.62 -16.68
C LYS A 5 10.81 19.08 -15.92
N MET A 6 10.30 20.27 -16.27
CA MET A 6 9.10 20.81 -15.64
C MET A 6 7.82 20.18 -16.19
N LEU A 7 7.92 19.47 -17.30
CA LEU A 7 6.77 18.83 -17.94
C LEU A 7 6.54 17.42 -17.46
N LEU A 8 7.50 16.86 -16.72
CA LEU A 8 7.36 15.49 -16.18
C LEU A 8 6.48 15.50 -14.95
N PRO A 9 5.63 14.48 -14.80
CA PRO A 9 4.85 14.36 -13.58
C PRO A 9 5.76 14.27 -12.37
N SER A 10 5.36 14.92 -11.30
CA SER A 10 6.07 14.81 -10.03
C SER A 10 5.83 13.42 -9.47
N VAL A 11 6.90 12.68 -9.23
CA VAL A 11 6.83 11.34 -8.65
C VAL A 11 7.47 11.39 -7.27
N LYS A 12 6.76 10.84 -6.28
CA LYS A 12 7.22 10.79 -4.90
C LYS A 12 7.56 9.36 -4.53
N GLU A 13 8.49 9.20 -3.62
CA GLU A 13 8.79 7.89 -3.09
C GLU A 13 8.09 7.74 -1.73
N TYR A 14 7.24 6.73 -1.64
CA TYR A 14 6.52 6.40 -0.41
C TYR A 14 7.07 5.11 0.18
N GLN A 15 7.10 5.05 1.51
CA GLN A 15 7.36 3.80 2.21
C GLN A 15 6.02 3.16 2.47
N VAL A 16 5.85 1.93 2.03
CA VAL A 16 4.57 1.23 2.08
C VAL A 16 4.71 -0.01 2.95
N THR A 17 3.77 -0.19 3.87
CA THR A 17 3.69 -1.38 4.70
C THR A 17 2.34 -2.03 4.52
N LEU A 18 2.35 -3.32 4.22
CA LEU A 18 1.14 -4.12 4.10
C LEU A 18 0.85 -4.80 5.44
N PHE A 19 -0.37 -4.64 5.93
CA PHE A 19 -0.85 -5.28 7.15
C PHE A 19 -1.95 -6.28 6.79
N GLN A 20 -1.85 -7.47 7.34
CA GLN A 20 -2.87 -8.50 7.18
C GLN A 20 -3.17 -9.13 8.52
N THR A 21 -4.38 -9.67 8.66
CA THR A 21 -4.75 -10.46 9.83
C THR A 21 -4.28 -11.91 9.64
N PRO A 22 -4.06 -12.67 10.72
CA PRO A 22 -3.65 -14.07 10.59
C PRO A 22 -4.61 -14.89 9.74
N HIS A 23 -5.90 -14.61 9.82
CA HIS A 23 -6.91 -15.29 9.02
C HIS A 23 -7.74 -14.27 8.26
N TYR A 24 -8.03 -14.59 7.01
CA TYR A 24 -8.83 -13.72 6.15
C TYR A 24 -10.19 -13.45 6.79
N GLY A 25 -10.60 -12.19 6.71
CA GLY A 25 -11.91 -11.75 7.19
C GLY A 25 -11.93 -11.24 8.63
N GLU A 26 -10.83 -11.37 9.35
CA GLU A 26 -10.74 -10.79 10.69
C GLU A 26 -10.55 -9.30 10.65
N THR A 27 -10.97 -8.61 11.74
CA THR A 27 -10.90 -7.15 11.83
C THR A 27 -9.93 -6.66 12.89
N HIS A 28 -9.18 -7.56 13.48
CA HIS A 28 -8.16 -7.26 14.49
C HIS A 28 -7.06 -8.31 14.42
N GLY A 29 -5.95 -8.03 15.06
CA GLY A 29 -4.78 -8.90 14.96
C GLY A 29 -3.93 -8.60 13.74
N TYR A 30 -3.99 -7.35 13.24
CA TYR A 30 -3.20 -6.96 12.08
C TYR A 30 -1.71 -7.01 12.38
N GLU A 31 -0.96 -7.59 11.45
CA GLU A 31 0.48 -7.70 11.51
C GLU A 31 1.09 -7.15 10.23
N ALA A 32 2.21 -6.47 10.35
CA ALA A 32 2.96 -6.02 9.17
C ALA A 32 3.59 -7.25 8.52
N VAL A 33 3.18 -7.53 7.28
CA VAL A 33 3.65 -8.72 6.57
C VAL A 33 4.64 -8.39 5.47
N TYR A 34 4.68 -7.15 5.02
CA TYR A 34 5.65 -6.75 4.00
C TYR A 34 5.84 -5.25 3.99
N HIS A 35 7.04 -4.83 3.60
CA HIS A 35 7.40 -3.42 3.51
C HIS A 35 8.22 -3.20 2.24
N LEU A 36 7.87 -2.15 1.47
CA LEU A 36 8.62 -1.83 0.26
C LEU A 36 8.45 -0.34 -0.09
N PRO A 37 9.43 0.25 -0.79
CA PRO A 37 9.25 1.59 -1.34
C PRO A 37 8.44 1.51 -2.63
N ILE A 38 7.58 2.51 -2.85
CA ILE A 38 6.82 2.64 -4.08
C ILE A 38 6.89 4.08 -4.56
N ARG A 39 7.20 4.26 -5.83
CA ARG A 39 7.24 5.57 -6.47
C ARG A 39 5.94 5.79 -7.21
N ALA A 40 5.24 6.88 -6.87
CA ALA A 40 3.95 7.19 -7.46
C ALA A 40 3.66 8.67 -7.35
N LYS A 41 2.73 9.17 -8.14
CA LYS A 41 2.34 10.58 -8.11
C LYS A 41 1.61 10.96 -6.82
N ASN A 42 0.81 10.04 -6.30
CA ASN A 42 -0.01 10.29 -5.13
C ASN A 42 -0.36 8.96 -4.47
N HIS A 43 -1.12 9.03 -3.37
CA HIS A 43 -1.51 7.84 -2.62
C HIS A 43 -2.37 6.89 -3.45
N ARG A 44 -3.32 7.42 -4.24
CA ARG A 44 -4.16 6.56 -5.08
C ARG A 44 -3.32 5.71 -6.03
N ALA A 45 -2.37 6.33 -6.71
CA ALA A 45 -1.49 5.62 -7.64
C ALA A 45 -0.64 4.58 -6.91
N ALA A 46 -0.17 4.92 -5.69
CA ALA A 46 0.59 3.98 -4.88
C ALA A 46 -0.26 2.77 -4.50
N LEU A 47 -1.50 2.99 -4.09
CA LEU A 47 -2.42 1.91 -3.71
C LEU A 47 -2.75 1.00 -4.89
N GLU A 48 -2.94 1.57 -6.07
CA GLU A 48 -3.18 0.79 -7.28
C GLU A 48 -1.96 -0.09 -7.61
N THR A 49 -0.77 0.46 -7.42
CA THR A 49 0.46 -0.29 -7.62
C THR A 49 0.58 -1.44 -6.62
N VAL A 50 0.25 -1.19 -5.35
CA VAL A 50 0.25 -2.22 -4.32
C VAL A 50 -0.68 -3.37 -4.71
N PHE A 51 -1.91 -3.04 -5.10
CA PHE A 51 -2.89 -4.07 -5.46
C PHE A 51 -2.37 -4.92 -6.62
N ARG A 52 -1.79 -4.28 -7.62
CA ARG A 52 -1.26 -4.99 -8.78
C ARG A 52 -0.08 -5.88 -8.41
N ILE A 53 0.89 -5.35 -7.65
CA ILE A 53 2.09 -6.11 -7.28
C ILE A 53 1.72 -7.36 -6.49
N PHE A 54 0.79 -7.24 -5.55
CA PHE A 54 0.49 -8.34 -4.63
C PHE A 54 -0.67 -9.22 -5.08
N ASN A 55 -1.18 -9.01 -6.31
CA ASN A 55 -2.26 -9.84 -6.86
C ASN A 55 -1.95 -10.42 -8.23
N VAL A 56 -0.79 -10.09 -8.79
CA VAL A 56 -0.32 -10.69 -10.05
C VAL A 56 0.91 -11.53 -9.71
N PHE A 57 0.79 -12.84 -9.87
CA PHE A 57 1.83 -13.76 -9.45
C PHE A 57 3.22 -13.37 -9.94
N ASP A 58 3.33 -12.99 -11.21
CA ASP A 58 4.62 -12.64 -11.80
C ASP A 58 5.23 -11.36 -11.27
N LEU A 59 4.46 -10.54 -10.56
CA LEU A 59 4.93 -9.28 -9.99
C LEU A 59 5.26 -9.38 -8.51
N LEU A 60 4.93 -10.50 -7.86
CA LEU A 60 5.20 -10.67 -6.43
C LEU A 60 6.70 -10.59 -6.16
N PRO A 61 7.10 -9.86 -5.11
CA PRO A 61 8.50 -9.89 -4.69
C PRO A 61 8.92 -11.31 -4.32
N PRO A 62 10.18 -11.71 -4.64
CA PRO A 62 10.62 -13.09 -4.39
C PRO A 62 10.54 -13.53 -2.93
N ASP A 63 10.65 -12.60 -2.00
CA ASP A 63 10.62 -12.89 -0.57
C ASP A 63 9.24 -12.69 0.06
N PHE A 64 8.20 -12.49 -0.77
CA PHE A 64 6.84 -12.34 -0.27
C PHE A 64 6.24 -13.71 0.01
N SER A 65 5.86 -13.96 1.26
CA SER A 65 5.31 -15.26 1.67
C SER A 65 3.89 -15.15 2.26
N ALA A 66 3.31 -13.95 2.25
CA ALA A 66 1.96 -13.75 2.76
C ALA A 66 0.93 -14.02 1.67
N ARG A 67 -0.36 -13.92 2.02
CA ARG A 67 -1.43 -14.13 1.04
C ARG A 67 -1.58 -12.90 0.14
N PHE A 68 -2.24 -13.08 -1.01
CA PHE A 68 -2.58 -11.96 -1.89
C PHE A 68 -3.40 -10.91 -1.13
N VAL A 69 -3.31 -9.66 -1.58
CA VAL A 69 -4.05 -8.57 -0.97
C VAL A 69 -5.54 -8.74 -1.26
N ALA A 70 -6.35 -8.64 -0.20
CA ALA A 70 -7.78 -8.86 -0.29
C ALA A 70 -8.53 -7.87 0.59
N THR A 71 -9.84 -7.85 0.48
CA THR A 71 -10.68 -6.97 1.31
C THR A 71 -10.38 -7.19 2.79
N GLY A 72 -10.29 -6.09 3.52
CA GLY A 72 -9.92 -6.10 4.93
C GLY A 72 -8.44 -5.84 5.18
N ASP A 73 -7.60 -6.05 4.19
CA ASP A 73 -6.17 -5.76 4.34
C ASP A 73 -5.92 -4.26 4.38
N ILE A 74 -4.89 -3.87 5.11
CA ILE A 74 -4.56 -2.47 5.34
C ILE A 74 -3.19 -2.16 4.79
N VAL A 75 -3.08 -0.98 4.16
CA VAL A 75 -1.81 -0.46 3.65
C VAL A 75 -1.52 0.86 4.33
N GLN A 76 -0.32 0.96 4.90
CA GLN A 76 0.20 2.22 5.42
C GLN A 76 1.09 2.85 4.36
N ILE A 77 0.83 4.11 4.04
CA ILE A 77 1.68 4.90 3.16
C ILE A 77 2.34 5.96 4.01
N SER A 78 3.67 5.99 3.97
CA SER A 78 4.46 6.89 4.77
C SER A 78 5.38 7.73 3.89
N LYS A 79 5.45 9.03 4.19
CA LYS A 79 6.42 9.93 3.57
C LYS A 79 6.88 10.90 4.65
N GLY A 80 8.16 10.80 5.03
CA GLY A 80 8.65 11.55 6.19
C GLY A 80 7.90 11.15 7.45
N SER A 81 7.38 12.12 8.18
CA SER A 81 6.60 11.87 9.39
C SER A 81 5.12 11.65 9.12
N ASN A 82 4.69 11.83 7.87
CA ASN A 82 3.28 11.67 7.53
C ASN A 82 2.96 10.22 7.24
N LYS A 83 1.95 9.69 7.92
CA LYS A 83 1.50 8.31 7.76
C LYS A 83 0.00 8.30 7.50
N SER A 84 -0.41 7.56 6.50
CA SER A 84 -1.82 7.38 6.16
C SER A 84 -2.11 5.90 6.03
N PHE A 85 -3.30 5.50 6.47
CA PHE A 85 -3.72 4.11 6.47
C PHE A 85 -4.96 3.94 5.59
N TYR A 86 -4.97 2.90 4.79
CA TYR A 86 -6.06 2.61 3.88
C TYR A 86 -6.43 1.14 4.00
N ARG A 87 -7.73 0.86 4.07
CA ARG A 87 -8.23 -0.51 4.09
C ARG A 87 -8.91 -0.81 2.77
N LEU A 88 -8.63 -1.98 2.21
CA LEU A 88 -9.29 -2.42 0.99
C LEU A 88 -10.70 -2.89 1.34
N GLU A 89 -11.68 -2.30 0.67
CA GLU A 89 -13.09 -2.65 0.81
C GLU A 89 -13.64 -2.99 -0.55
N SER A 90 -14.88 -3.49 -0.61
CA SER A 90 -15.45 -3.92 -1.89
C SER A 90 -15.53 -2.82 -2.93
N GLY A 91 -15.62 -1.56 -2.50
CA GLY A 91 -15.64 -0.41 -3.41
C GLY A 91 -14.29 0.20 -3.70
N GLY A 92 -13.23 -0.35 -3.14
CA GLY A 92 -11.87 0.16 -3.30
C GLY A 92 -11.23 0.54 -1.97
N TRP A 93 -10.15 1.29 -2.03
CA TRP A 93 -9.41 1.70 -0.84
C TRP A 93 -10.12 2.82 -0.09
N ARG A 94 -10.25 2.65 1.22
CA ARG A 94 -10.84 3.65 2.09
C ARG A 94 -9.84 4.10 3.14
N LYS A 95 -9.65 5.41 3.26
CA LYS A 95 -8.76 5.95 4.30
C LYS A 95 -9.37 5.71 5.67
N ILE A 96 -8.56 5.22 6.61
CA ILE A 96 -9.01 4.90 7.96
C ILE A 96 -8.10 5.55 9.00
N GLU A 97 -8.56 5.58 10.24
CA GLU A 97 -7.77 6.03 11.37
C GLU A 97 -6.76 4.97 11.79
N ARG A 98 -5.59 5.42 12.23
CA ARG A 98 -4.54 4.52 12.71
C ARG A 98 -5.04 3.59 13.82
N SER A 99 -5.95 4.08 14.66
CA SER A 99 -6.48 3.30 15.79
C SER A 99 -7.23 2.04 15.35
N LEU A 100 -7.62 1.95 14.08
CA LEU A 100 -8.29 0.77 13.56
C LEU A 100 -7.30 -0.33 13.13
N VAL A 101 -5.99 -0.04 13.18
CA VAL A 101 -4.95 -1.01 12.84
C VAL A 101 -4.46 -1.65 14.14
N HIS A 102 -5.12 -2.72 14.54
CA HIS A 102 -4.79 -3.36 15.82
C HIS A 102 -5.03 -4.86 15.81
#